data_c19d180e14bc49fee0bd60bdd723499c
#
_entry.id   c19d180e14bc49fee0bd60bdd723499c
#
_cell.length_a   1.000
_cell.length_b   1.000
_cell.length_c   1.000
_cell.angle_alpha   90.00
_cell.angle_beta   90.00
_cell.angle_gamma   90.00
#
_symmetry.space_group_name_H-M   'P 1'
#
loop_
_entity.id
_entity.type
_entity.pdbx_description
1 polymer ?
#
loop_
_entity_poly.entity_id
_entity_poly.type
_entity_poly.pdbx_seq_one_letter_code
_entity_poly.pdbx_strand_id
1 'polypeptide(L)'
;MKGLMMEKQLLISSIAQHAEKFHGGREIVSVTADNPRHRYTVREAVARAKQLANALGRLGVRQGERVASLAWNDYRHLEVYYGVSGSGYVCHTINPRLFPEQIVYIINHAEDRFICVDAMFVPLLEAVADKIPNVEGFIVMTDEAHMPETALPNVMCYETLLAAESPEFDWPELDESTASALCYTSGTTGNPKGVLYDHRSTILHALGTLAIDVAGMSSRDVVLPVVPFFHVNAWGVPYSALMAGAKLVLPGPKMGDGEALYGLMDSEDVTMALGVPTVWLALLQYTEKAGKRLDKLERSLVGGAAVPRAMIEAFRDKHGVELRQGWGMTETSPIG
;
A
#
# COMPACT_ATOMS: atom_id res chain seq x y z
N MET A 1 17.46 36.26 -5.53
CA MET A 1 16.35 36.58 -4.60
C MET A 1 15.47 35.34 -4.48
N LYS A 2 15.19 34.85 -3.27
CA LYS A 2 14.23 33.78 -3.04
C LYS A 2 12.81 34.35 -2.98
N GLY A 3 11.79 33.53 -3.36
CA GLY A 3 10.39 33.86 -3.13
C GLY A 3 10.09 33.87 -1.61
N LEU A 4 9.06 34.62 -1.21
CA LEU A 4 8.62 34.73 0.19
C LEU A 4 7.40 33.83 0.48
N MET A 5 7.30 32.67 -0.19
CA MET A 5 6.25 31.71 -0.01
C MET A 5 6.68 30.62 1.00
N MET A 6 5.86 29.61 1.12
CA MET A 6 6.08 28.48 2.02
C MET A 6 7.40 27.76 1.73
N GLU A 7 8.22 27.55 2.77
CA GLU A 7 9.50 26.81 2.71
C GLU A 7 9.38 25.38 3.28
N LYS A 8 8.16 24.91 3.54
CA LYS A 8 7.93 23.56 4.12
C LYS A 8 8.29 22.49 3.11
N GLN A 9 9.05 21.48 3.57
CA GLN A 9 9.45 20.34 2.77
C GLN A 9 8.24 19.47 2.39
N LEU A 10 8.27 18.85 1.21
CA LEU A 10 7.23 17.94 0.73
C LEU A 10 7.44 16.54 1.33
N LEU A 11 6.88 16.30 2.52
CA LEU A 11 7.09 15.07 3.27
C LEU A 11 5.82 14.22 3.32
N ILE A 12 5.96 12.88 3.29
CA ILE A 12 4.84 11.92 3.45
C ILE A 12 4.12 12.15 4.78
N SER A 13 4.83 12.49 5.84
CA SER A 13 4.23 12.86 7.13
C SER A 13 3.26 14.04 7.03
N SER A 14 3.45 14.95 6.07
CA SER A 14 2.52 16.07 5.84
C SER A 14 1.18 15.61 5.29
N ILE A 15 1.13 14.49 4.54
CA ILE A 15 -0.14 13.87 4.12
C ILE A 15 -0.88 13.33 5.34
N ALA A 16 -0.18 12.59 6.22
CA ALA A 16 -0.78 12.05 7.44
C ALA A 16 -1.36 13.16 8.32
N GLN A 17 -0.58 14.23 8.57
CA GLN A 17 -1.02 15.40 9.35
C GLN A 17 -2.24 16.10 8.72
N HIS A 18 -2.24 16.28 7.40
CA HIS A 18 -3.35 16.87 6.66
C HIS A 18 -4.61 15.99 6.77
N ALA A 19 -4.46 14.70 6.51
CA ALA A 19 -5.56 13.75 6.55
C ALA A 19 -6.15 13.62 7.96
N GLU A 20 -5.32 13.53 9.00
CA GLU A 20 -5.76 13.50 10.40
C GLU A 20 -6.57 14.75 10.76
N LYS A 21 -6.08 15.93 10.36
CA LYS A 21 -6.69 17.23 10.71
C LYS A 21 -7.99 17.50 9.97
N PHE A 22 -8.03 17.28 8.66
CA PHE A 22 -9.14 17.71 7.81
C PHE A 22 -10.09 16.56 7.40
N HIS A 23 -9.60 15.32 7.42
CA HIS A 23 -10.31 14.12 6.99
C HIS A 23 -10.31 13.02 8.05
N GLY A 24 -9.97 13.35 9.30
CA GLY A 24 -9.77 12.38 10.39
C GLY A 24 -10.97 11.47 10.69
N GLY A 25 -12.19 11.89 10.36
CA GLY A 25 -13.38 11.04 10.47
C GLY A 25 -13.69 10.19 9.23
N ARG A 26 -12.87 10.27 8.16
CA ARG A 26 -13.09 9.45 6.97
C ARG A 26 -12.79 7.98 7.28
N GLU A 27 -13.68 7.11 6.81
CA GLU A 27 -13.57 5.66 7.06
C GLU A 27 -12.54 5.00 6.15
N ILE A 28 -11.84 4.03 6.70
CA ILE A 28 -11.04 3.03 5.99
C ILE A 28 -11.62 1.67 6.31
N VAL A 29 -11.96 0.91 5.27
CA VAL A 29 -12.46 -0.47 5.37
C VAL A 29 -11.37 -1.41 4.88
N SER A 30 -11.14 -2.50 5.59
CA SER A 30 -10.10 -3.44 5.24
C SER A 30 -10.55 -4.88 5.41
N VAL A 31 -10.19 -5.72 4.46
CA VAL A 31 -10.28 -7.17 4.56
C VAL A 31 -8.91 -7.70 4.96
N THR A 32 -8.85 -8.48 6.03
CA THR A 32 -7.64 -9.18 6.44
C THR A 32 -7.90 -10.69 6.51
N ALA A 33 -6.89 -11.49 6.76
CA ALA A 33 -7.06 -12.93 6.94
C ALA A 33 -7.82 -13.26 8.24
N ASP A 34 -7.59 -12.46 9.29
CA ASP A 34 -8.15 -12.60 10.62
C ASP A 34 -9.45 -11.81 10.83
N ASN A 35 -9.71 -10.77 10.02
CA ASN A 35 -10.94 -9.97 10.10
C ASN A 35 -11.48 -9.63 8.70
N PRO A 36 -12.65 -10.15 8.31
CA PRO A 36 -13.20 -9.92 6.98
C PRO A 36 -13.72 -8.49 6.75
N ARG A 37 -13.85 -7.67 7.80
CA ARG A 37 -14.39 -6.29 7.72
C ARG A 37 -13.89 -5.41 8.86
N HIS A 38 -12.60 -5.21 8.92
CA HIS A 38 -12.03 -4.20 9.82
C HIS A 38 -12.45 -2.80 9.35
N ARG A 39 -12.92 -1.97 10.29
CA ARG A 39 -13.34 -0.59 10.03
C ARG A 39 -12.73 0.33 11.07
N TYR A 40 -12.11 1.38 10.62
CA TYR A 40 -11.59 2.43 11.46
C TYR A 40 -11.50 3.75 10.68
N THR A 41 -11.14 4.82 11.35
CA THR A 41 -11.04 6.14 10.79
C THR A 41 -9.60 6.48 10.39
N VAL A 42 -9.43 7.47 9.51
CA VAL A 42 -8.11 8.03 9.16
C VAL A 42 -7.36 8.51 10.41
N ARG A 43 -8.06 9.09 11.40
CA ARG A 43 -7.43 9.50 12.68
C ARG A 43 -6.84 8.31 13.43
N GLU A 44 -7.56 7.22 13.51
CA GLU A 44 -7.08 5.98 14.14
C GLU A 44 -5.92 5.39 13.35
N ALA A 45 -5.99 5.39 12.01
CA ALA A 45 -4.89 4.94 11.16
C ALA A 45 -3.59 5.73 11.41
N VAL A 46 -3.70 7.06 11.48
CA VAL A 46 -2.53 7.92 11.74
C VAL A 46 -2.00 7.72 13.17
N ALA A 47 -2.89 7.58 14.17
CA ALA A 47 -2.48 7.28 15.54
C ALA A 47 -1.70 5.96 15.61
N ARG A 48 -2.17 4.92 14.93
CA ARG A 48 -1.50 3.61 14.88
C ARG A 48 -0.18 3.65 14.08
N ALA A 49 -0.11 4.45 13.02
CA ALA A 49 1.16 4.69 12.31
C ALA A 49 2.18 5.38 13.22
N LYS A 50 1.75 6.31 14.08
CA LYS A 50 2.60 6.95 15.12
C LYS A 50 3.07 5.94 16.16
N GLN A 51 2.20 5.02 16.61
CA GLN A 51 2.59 3.92 17.50
C GLN A 51 3.65 3.02 16.86
N LEU A 52 3.50 2.67 15.57
CA LEU A 52 4.52 1.91 14.84
C LEU A 52 5.84 2.67 14.76
N ALA A 53 5.80 3.97 14.51
CA ALA A 53 6.99 4.83 14.48
C ALA A 53 7.74 4.80 15.83
N ASN A 54 7.02 4.92 16.95
CA ASN A 54 7.59 4.78 18.31
C ASN A 54 8.20 3.39 18.53
N ALA A 55 7.49 2.32 18.12
CA ALA A 55 7.97 0.94 18.27
C ALA A 55 9.27 0.71 17.48
N LEU A 56 9.33 1.14 16.23
CA LEU A 56 10.54 1.02 15.40
C LEU A 56 11.71 1.83 15.97
N GLY A 57 11.45 3.03 16.49
CA GLY A 57 12.45 3.83 17.18
C GLY A 57 12.97 3.13 18.43
N ARG A 58 12.11 2.51 19.26
CA ARG A 58 12.49 1.71 20.43
C ARG A 58 13.28 0.44 20.04
N LEU A 59 12.99 -0.16 18.90
CA LEU A 59 13.76 -1.27 18.31
C LEU A 59 15.11 -0.80 17.72
N GLY A 60 15.40 0.50 17.75
CA GLY A 60 16.67 1.07 17.34
C GLY A 60 16.82 1.29 15.84
N VAL A 61 15.72 1.33 15.07
CA VAL A 61 15.76 1.68 13.65
C VAL A 61 16.17 3.14 13.51
N ARG A 62 17.09 3.42 12.59
CA ARG A 62 17.66 4.75 12.35
C ARG A 62 17.22 5.31 11.01
N GLN A 63 17.30 6.63 10.87
CA GLN A 63 16.99 7.30 9.62
C GLN A 63 17.75 6.67 8.43
N GLY A 64 17.04 6.41 7.34
CA GLY A 64 17.56 5.79 6.12
C GLY A 64 17.70 4.28 6.16
N GLU A 65 17.48 3.61 7.32
CA GLU A 65 17.43 2.15 7.39
C GLU A 65 16.11 1.61 6.83
N ARG A 66 16.13 0.36 6.34
CA ARG A 66 14.98 -0.24 5.66
C ARG A 66 14.20 -1.12 6.62
N VAL A 67 12.89 -0.92 6.58
CA VAL A 67 11.90 -1.83 7.17
C VAL A 67 11.07 -2.38 6.03
N ALA A 68 11.17 -3.70 5.83
CA ALA A 68 10.46 -4.36 4.76
C ALA A 68 9.01 -4.69 5.14
N SER A 69 8.17 -4.82 4.11
CA SER A 69 6.82 -5.37 4.23
C SER A 69 6.60 -6.51 3.23
N LEU A 70 6.06 -7.62 3.70
CA LEU A 70 5.64 -8.77 2.90
C LEU A 70 4.16 -9.04 3.20
N ALA A 71 3.27 -8.30 2.54
CA ALA A 71 1.88 -8.21 2.93
C ALA A 71 0.95 -7.85 1.77
N TRP A 72 -0.34 -8.17 1.93
CA TRP A 72 -1.41 -7.74 1.05
C TRP A 72 -1.86 -6.31 1.35
N ASN A 73 -2.86 -5.82 0.58
CA ASN A 73 -3.46 -4.49 0.77
C ASN A 73 -4.43 -4.52 1.95
N ASP A 74 -3.95 -4.27 3.15
CA ASP A 74 -4.78 -4.13 4.33
C ASP A 74 -4.43 -2.88 5.17
N TYR A 75 -5.14 -2.68 6.27
CA TYR A 75 -4.97 -1.50 7.13
C TYR A 75 -3.60 -1.48 7.83
N ARG A 76 -3.05 -2.64 8.23
CA ARG A 76 -1.73 -2.72 8.87
C ARG A 76 -0.63 -2.35 7.88
N HIS A 77 -0.75 -2.81 6.63
CA HIS A 77 0.20 -2.43 5.59
C HIS A 77 0.13 -0.92 5.26
N LEU A 78 -1.07 -0.31 5.29
CA LEU A 78 -1.22 1.15 5.17
C LEU A 78 -0.50 1.88 6.33
N GLU A 79 -0.63 1.41 7.56
CA GLU A 79 0.06 1.94 8.73
C GLU A 79 1.59 1.82 8.59
N VAL A 80 2.09 0.71 8.04
CA VAL A 80 3.52 0.52 7.73
C VAL A 80 4.03 1.59 6.77
N TYR A 81 3.27 1.92 5.72
CA TYR A 81 3.64 2.97 4.78
C TYR A 81 3.91 4.32 5.45
N TYR A 82 3.03 4.72 6.35
CA TYR A 82 3.15 6.01 7.04
C TYR A 82 4.10 5.95 8.24
N GLY A 83 4.03 4.90 9.05
CA GLY A 83 4.88 4.73 10.22
C GLY A 83 6.36 4.62 9.88
N VAL A 84 6.69 3.90 8.81
CA VAL A 84 8.07 3.74 8.35
C VAL A 84 8.55 5.01 7.62
N SER A 85 7.89 5.38 6.51
CA SER A 85 8.35 6.49 5.69
C SER A 85 8.25 7.83 6.41
N GLY A 86 7.18 8.06 7.18
CA GLY A 86 7.00 9.30 7.92
C GLY A 86 8.07 9.54 8.97
N SER A 87 8.67 8.48 9.51
CA SER A 87 9.76 8.54 10.50
C SER A 87 11.15 8.71 9.90
N GLY A 88 11.25 8.81 8.56
CA GLY A 88 12.52 8.92 7.87
C GLY A 88 13.23 7.58 7.65
N TYR A 89 12.52 6.46 7.85
CA TYR A 89 12.98 5.14 7.45
C TYR A 89 12.52 4.84 6.03
N VAL A 90 13.06 3.81 5.39
CA VAL A 90 12.71 3.43 4.02
C VAL A 90 11.77 2.23 4.05
N CYS A 91 10.56 2.39 3.57
CA CYS A 91 9.58 1.32 3.42
C CYS A 91 9.94 0.46 2.19
N HIS A 92 10.48 -0.74 2.41
CA HIS A 92 10.78 -1.67 1.33
C HIS A 92 9.64 -2.67 1.15
N THR A 93 8.92 -2.57 0.05
CA THR A 93 7.77 -3.44 -0.23
C THR A 93 8.20 -4.66 -1.05
N ILE A 94 8.01 -5.86 -0.48
CA ILE A 94 8.43 -7.14 -1.08
C ILE A 94 7.24 -7.81 -1.76
N ASN A 95 7.41 -8.19 -3.02
CA ASN A 95 6.41 -8.96 -3.75
C ASN A 95 6.46 -10.45 -3.32
N PRO A 96 5.41 -10.99 -2.67
CA PRO A 96 5.38 -12.37 -2.20
C PRO A 96 5.33 -13.42 -3.33
N ARG A 97 5.15 -13.00 -4.57
CA ARG A 97 5.11 -13.87 -5.76
C ARG A 97 6.48 -14.08 -6.39
N LEU A 98 7.53 -13.47 -5.85
CA LEU A 98 8.90 -13.71 -6.29
C LEU A 98 9.38 -15.11 -5.89
N PHE A 99 10.34 -15.65 -6.62
CA PHE A 99 10.99 -16.88 -6.22
C PHE A 99 11.79 -16.69 -4.92
N PRO A 100 11.93 -17.71 -4.07
CA PRO A 100 12.65 -17.60 -2.80
C PRO A 100 14.06 -17.00 -2.93
N GLU A 101 14.80 -17.36 -3.97
CA GLU A 101 16.15 -16.84 -4.23
C GLU A 101 16.15 -15.35 -4.51
N GLN A 102 15.10 -14.84 -5.18
CA GLN A 102 14.93 -13.41 -5.44
C GLN A 102 14.58 -12.66 -4.15
N ILE A 103 13.72 -13.25 -3.31
CA ILE A 103 13.35 -12.68 -2.00
C ILE A 103 14.61 -12.56 -1.12
N VAL A 104 15.42 -13.62 -1.02
CA VAL A 104 16.71 -13.59 -0.31
C VAL A 104 17.62 -12.49 -0.86
N TYR A 105 17.73 -12.40 -2.18
CA TYR A 105 18.57 -11.40 -2.81
C TYR A 105 18.12 -9.98 -2.45
N ILE A 106 16.83 -9.64 -2.60
CA ILE A 106 16.37 -8.27 -2.36
C ILE A 106 16.43 -7.87 -0.89
N ILE A 107 16.12 -8.78 0.04
CA ILE A 107 16.25 -8.53 1.49
C ILE A 107 17.70 -8.21 1.86
N ASN A 108 18.66 -9.03 1.41
CA ASN A 108 20.07 -8.82 1.68
C ASN A 108 20.64 -7.59 0.96
N HIS A 109 20.23 -7.35 -0.29
CA HIS A 109 20.69 -6.20 -1.08
C HIS A 109 20.13 -4.87 -0.54
N ALA A 110 18.90 -4.88 -0.04
CA ALA A 110 18.29 -3.74 0.64
C ALA A 110 18.85 -3.56 2.06
N GLU A 111 19.50 -4.58 2.64
CA GLU A 111 19.93 -4.62 4.04
C GLU A 111 18.74 -4.35 4.99
N ASP A 112 17.63 -5.07 4.80
CA ASP A 112 16.44 -4.91 5.62
C ASP A 112 16.72 -5.30 7.07
N ARG A 113 16.37 -4.44 8.02
CA ARG A 113 16.56 -4.70 9.45
C ARG A 113 15.39 -5.45 10.07
N PHE A 114 14.17 -5.05 9.74
CA PHE A 114 12.94 -5.70 10.20
C PHE A 114 12.04 -6.00 9.02
N ILE A 115 11.23 -7.05 9.15
CA ILE A 115 10.23 -7.42 8.14
C ILE A 115 8.85 -7.47 8.80
N CYS A 116 7.94 -6.58 8.38
CA CYS A 116 6.52 -6.66 8.67
C CYS A 116 5.89 -7.69 7.71
N VAL A 117 5.28 -8.74 8.22
CA VAL A 117 4.84 -9.88 7.42
C VAL A 117 3.42 -10.30 7.74
N ASP A 118 2.57 -10.51 6.72
CA ASP A 118 1.28 -11.18 6.92
C ASP A 118 1.50 -12.61 7.42
N ALA A 119 0.68 -13.07 8.36
CA ALA A 119 0.81 -14.40 8.98
C ALA A 119 0.88 -15.53 7.92
N MET A 120 0.16 -15.38 6.80
CA MET A 120 0.16 -16.37 5.72
C MET A 120 1.49 -16.49 4.97
N PHE A 121 2.39 -15.50 5.07
CA PHE A 121 3.71 -15.53 4.43
C PHE A 121 4.84 -15.91 5.40
N VAL A 122 4.54 -16.15 6.66
CA VAL A 122 5.54 -16.61 7.65
C VAL A 122 6.27 -17.87 7.17
N PRO A 123 5.60 -18.92 6.64
CA PRO A 123 6.30 -20.10 6.13
C PRO A 123 7.28 -19.82 4.98
N LEU A 124 7.02 -18.79 4.17
CA LEU A 124 7.94 -18.37 3.10
C LEU A 124 9.24 -17.80 3.69
N LEU A 125 9.14 -17.00 4.75
CA LEU A 125 10.33 -16.44 5.43
C LEU A 125 11.07 -17.51 6.25
N GLU A 126 10.37 -18.46 6.87
CA GLU A 126 10.99 -19.60 7.55
C GLU A 126 11.90 -20.41 6.60
N ALA A 127 11.43 -20.64 5.37
CA ALA A 127 12.19 -21.40 4.37
C ALA A 127 13.50 -20.72 3.93
N VAL A 128 13.70 -19.44 4.25
CA VAL A 128 14.87 -18.65 3.85
C VAL A 128 15.58 -17.94 5.01
N ALA A 129 15.13 -18.15 6.24
CA ALA A 129 15.62 -17.43 7.41
C ALA A 129 17.14 -17.52 7.62
N ASP A 130 17.72 -18.67 7.34
CA ASP A 130 19.18 -18.92 7.41
C ASP A 130 19.97 -18.13 6.36
N LYS A 131 19.32 -17.62 5.31
CA LYS A 131 19.93 -16.89 4.18
C LYS A 131 19.77 -15.38 4.27
N ILE A 132 19.07 -14.87 5.29
CA ILE A 132 18.84 -13.44 5.54
C ILE A 132 19.34 -13.02 6.94
N PRO A 133 20.63 -13.24 7.25
CA PRO A 133 21.19 -13.14 8.60
C PRO A 133 21.20 -11.71 9.17
N ASN A 134 21.01 -10.68 8.34
CA ASN A 134 21.02 -9.30 8.78
C ASN A 134 19.63 -8.81 9.25
N VAL A 135 18.57 -9.60 9.08
CA VAL A 135 17.25 -9.29 9.59
C VAL A 135 17.23 -9.50 11.11
N GLU A 136 16.97 -8.44 11.85
CA GLU A 136 17.01 -8.43 13.31
C GLU A 136 15.71 -8.96 13.95
N GLY A 137 14.58 -8.90 13.23
CA GLY A 137 13.31 -9.42 13.72
C GLY A 137 12.18 -9.36 12.70
N PHE A 138 11.13 -10.10 13.03
CA PHE A 138 9.93 -10.25 12.20
C PHE A 138 8.71 -9.76 12.96
N ILE A 139 7.96 -8.83 12.39
CA ILE A 139 6.73 -8.27 12.96
C ILE A 139 5.56 -8.89 12.21
N VAL A 140 4.91 -9.89 12.82
CA VAL A 140 3.77 -10.56 12.20
C VAL A 140 2.54 -9.67 12.32
N MET A 141 1.96 -9.30 11.19
CA MET A 141 0.85 -8.34 11.05
C MET A 141 -0.48 -9.00 11.38
N THR A 142 -0.65 -9.37 12.67
CA THR A 142 -1.84 -10.01 13.23
C THR A 142 -1.98 -9.64 14.72
N ASP A 143 -3.02 -10.15 15.38
CA ASP A 143 -3.19 -10.10 16.84
C ASP A 143 -2.66 -11.37 17.52
N GLU A 144 -2.58 -11.34 18.87
CA GLU A 144 -2.08 -12.47 19.67
C GLU A 144 -2.87 -13.77 19.45
N ALA A 145 -4.18 -13.68 19.20
CA ALA A 145 -5.03 -14.86 19.06
C ALA A 145 -4.79 -15.58 17.72
N HIS A 146 -4.24 -14.87 16.73
CA HIS A 146 -3.99 -15.38 15.40
C HIS A 146 -2.49 -15.51 15.05
N MET A 147 -1.62 -15.36 16.07
CA MET A 147 -0.18 -15.57 15.88
C MET A 147 0.10 -17.01 15.42
N PRO A 148 0.81 -17.20 14.31
CA PRO A 148 1.21 -18.53 13.87
C PRO A 148 2.30 -19.11 14.79
N GLU A 149 2.30 -20.42 14.96
CA GLU A 149 3.49 -21.11 15.44
C GLU A 149 4.59 -20.99 14.38
N THR A 150 5.80 -20.57 14.79
CA THR A 150 6.87 -20.30 13.83
C THR A 150 8.26 -20.54 14.44
N ALA A 151 9.20 -20.96 13.58
CA ALA A 151 10.60 -21.10 13.92
C ALA A 151 11.46 -19.84 13.62
N LEU A 152 10.83 -18.76 13.11
CA LEU A 152 11.54 -17.49 12.88
C LEU A 152 12.10 -16.94 14.20
N PRO A 153 13.31 -16.39 14.21
CA PRO A 153 13.86 -15.74 15.39
C PRO A 153 13.23 -14.36 15.61
N ASN A 154 13.20 -13.92 16.87
CA ASN A 154 12.79 -12.56 17.26
C ASN A 154 11.44 -12.11 16.65
N VAL A 155 10.44 -12.98 16.75
CA VAL A 155 9.08 -12.71 16.26
C VAL A 155 8.32 -11.83 17.24
N MET A 156 7.62 -10.84 16.72
CA MET A 156 6.77 -9.89 17.45
C MET A 156 5.36 -9.87 16.85
N CYS A 157 4.35 -9.80 17.70
CA CYS A 157 2.97 -9.56 17.26
C CYS A 157 2.76 -8.06 17.02
N TYR A 158 2.23 -7.70 15.85
CA TYR A 158 1.99 -6.30 15.44
C TYR A 158 1.08 -5.57 16.43
N GLU A 159 -0.07 -6.15 16.75
CA GLU A 159 -1.04 -5.50 17.64
C GLU A 159 -0.49 -5.31 19.05
N THR A 160 0.22 -6.30 19.59
CA THR A 160 0.87 -6.21 20.91
C THR A 160 1.99 -5.17 20.91
N LEU A 161 2.78 -5.13 19.81
CA LEU A 161 3.87 -4.17 19.65
C LEU A 161 3.33 -2.73 19.68
N LEU A 162 2.24 -2.45 18.94
CA LEU A 162 1.64 -1.13 18.87
C LEU A 162 0.93 -0.75 20.19
N ALA A 163 0.25 -1.69 20.84
CA ALA A 163 -0.47 -1.45 22.09
C ALA A 163 0.44 -0.99 23.22
N ALA A 164 1.73 -1.29 23.15
CA ALA A 164 2.74 -0.86 24.12
C ALA A 164 3.22 0.58 23.92
N GLU A 165 2.82 1.25 22.82
CA GLU A 165 3.36 2.55 22.41
C GLU A 165 2.31 3.67 22.49
N SER A 166 2.82 4.89 22.70
CA SER A 166 2.01 6.11 22.64
C SER A 166 1.51 6.38 21.22
N PRO A 167 0.25 6.85 21.03
CA PRO A 167 -0.23 7.37 19.77
C PRO A 167 0.33 8.80 19.46
N GLU A 168 1.06 9.39 20.38
CA GLU A 168 1.74 10.67 20.20
C GLU A 168 3.14 10.42 19.62
N PHE A 169 3.45 11.10 18.51
CA PHE A 169 4.75 11.04 17.85
C PHE A 169 4.99 12.34 17.07
N ASP A 170 6.13 12.94 17.29
CA ASP A 170 6.56 14.11 16.53
C ASP A 170 7.32 13.66 15.27
N TRP A 171 6.69 13.83 14.12
CA TRP A 171 7.32 13.48 12.85
C TRP A 171 8.58 14.30 12.65
N PRO A 172 9.73 13.68 12.30
CA PRO A 172 10.98 14.39 12.12
C PRO A 172 10.90 15.38 10.94
N GLU A 173 11.62 16.47 11.07
CA GLU A 173 11.91 17.36 9.96
C GLU A 173 12.99 16.72 9.08
N LEU A 174 12.65 16.44 7.83
CA LEU A 174 13.53 15.79 6.86
C LEU A 174 13.70 16.69 5.64
N ASP A 175 14.80 16.52 4.92
CA ASP A 175 14.89 17.03 3.55
C ASP A 175 13.95 16.20 2.64
N GLU A 176 13.24 16.87 1.75
CA GLU A 176 12.27 16.21 0.86
C GLU A 176 12.91 15.23 -0.13
N SER A 177 14.23 15.29 -0.34
CA SER A 177 15.02 14.33 -1.11
C SER A 177 15.44 13.10 -0.30
N THR A 178 15.07 13.02 1.00
CA THR A 178 15.31 11.84 1.82
C THR A 178 14.56 10.64 1.24
N ALA A 179 15.21 9.48 1.19
CA ALA A 179 14.60 8.23 0.74
C ALA A 179 13.41 7.85 1.62
N SER A 180 12.31 7.45 1.00
CA SER A 180 11.06 7.11 1.69
C SER A 180 10.56 5.71 1.42
N ALA A 181 10.76 5.20 0.21
CA ALA A 181 10.32 3.86 -0.16
C ALA A 181 11.25 3.21 -1.18
N LEU A 182 11.29 1.88 -1.17
CA LEU A 182 12.10 1.06 -2.07
C LEU A 182 11.22 -0.03 -2.69
N CYS A 183 11.19 -0.09 -4.02
CA CYS A 183 10.52 -1.16 -4.77
C CYS A 183 11.50 -1.85 -5.71
N TYR A 184 11.44 -3.18 -5.79
CA TYR A 184 12.25 -3.92 -6.75
C TYR A 184 11.48 -4.25 -8.02
N THR A 185 12.13 -4.05 -9.16
CA THR A 185 11.63 -4.55 -10.45
C THR A 185 12.03 -6.00 -10.62
N SER A 186 11.20 -6.80 -11.30
CA SER A 186 11.48 -8.23 -11.54
C SER A 186 12.71 -8.50 -12.42
N GLY A 187 13.28 -7.45 -13.04
CA GLY A 187 14.42 -7.54 -13.96
C GLY A 187 14.20 -8.57 -15.08
N THR A 188 14.19 -8.14 -16.32
CA THR A 188 14.09 -9.09 -17.47
C THR A 188 15.40 -9.83 -17.72
N THR A 189 16.50 -9.33 -17.18
CA THR A 189 17.84 -9.92 -17.33
C THR A 189 18.66 -9.69 -16.06
N GLY A 190 18.88 -10.75 -15.27
CA GLY A 190 19.69 -10.70 -14.05
C GLY A 190 18.91 -10.49 -12.76
N ASN A 191 19.58 -10.03 -11.73
CA ASN A 191 18.97 -9.79 -10.41
C ASN A 191 17.98 -8.63 -10.43
N PRO A 192 16.95 -8.66 -9.56
CA PRO A 192 16.04 -7.53 -9.37
C PRO A 192 16.78 -6.23 -9.08
N LYS A 193 16.27 -5.12 -9.60
CA LYS A 193 16.86 -3.79 -9.40
C LYS A 193 15.98 -2.98 -8.46
N GLY A 194 16.58 -2.36 -7.45
CA GLY A 194 15.88 -1.49 -6.51
C GLY A 194 15.68 -0.10 -7.10
N VAL A 195 14.45 0.40 -7.02
CA VAL A 195 14.08 1.79 -7.32
C VAL A 195 13.77 2.48 -6.01
N LEU A 196 14.57 3.49 -5.68
CA LEU A 196 14.50 4.21 -4.43
C LEU A 196 13.74 5.53 -4.65
N TYR A 197 12.59 5.67 -4.00
CA TYR A 197 11.78 6.89 -4.05
C TYR A 197 12.15 7.81 -2.88
N ASP A 198 12.11 9.12 -3.12
CA ASP A 198 12.18 10.13 -2.07
C ASP A 198 10.77 10.63 -1.68
N HIS A 199 10.70 11.45 -0.64
CA HIS A 199 9.45 12.06 -0.20
C HIS A 199 8.87 12.98 -1.29
N ARG A 200 9.72 13.79 -1.93
CA ARG A 200 9.32 14.75 -2.96
C ARG A 200 8.66 14.09 -4.15
N SER A 201 9.27 13.04 -4.72
CA SER A 201 8.71 12.32 -5.88
C SER A 201 7.37 11.68 -5.53
N THR A 202 7.24 11.13 -4.34
CA THR A 202 6.01 10.52 -3.83
C THR A 202 4.88 11.56 -3.70
N ILE A 203 5.18 12.74 -3.12
CA ILE A 203 4.18 13.82 -2.97
C ILE A 203 3.76 14.38 -4.33
N LEU A 204 4.71 14.64 -5.22
CA LEU A 204 4.42 15.18 -6.56
C LEU A 204 3.59 14.18 -7.39
N HIS A 205 3.93 12.89 -7.31
CA HIS A 205 3.13 11.84 -7.93
C HIS A 205 1.70 11.79 -7.36
N ALA A 206 1.55 11.83 -6.03
CA ALA A 206 0.24 11.84 -5.38
C ALA A 206 -0.60 13.05 -5.81
N LEU A 207 -0.01 14.25 -5.89
CA LEU A 207 -0.67 15.45 -6.41
C LEU A 207 -1.07 15.30 -7.87
N GLY A 208 -0.16 14.74 -8.71
CA GLY A 208 -0.46 14.47 -10.13
C GLY A 208 -1.65 13.52 -10.31
N THR A 209 -1.77 12.51 -9.44
CA THR A 209 -2.87 11.54 -9.45
C THR A 209 -4.23 12.21 -9.16
N LEU A 210 -4.27 13.31 -8.41
CA LEU A 210 -5.51 14.04 -8.14
C LEU A 210 -6.03 14.83 -9.34
N ALA A 211 -5.20 15.09 -10.36
CA ALA A 211 -5.62 15.81 -11.55
C ALA A 211 -6.77 15.07 -12.25
N ILE A 212 -7.78 15.84 -12.72
CA ILE A 212 -9.02 15.29 -13.30
C ILE A 212 -8.77 14.39 -14.51
N ASP A 213 -7.75 14.73 -15.31
CA ASP A 213 -7.38 13.98 -16.53
C ASP A 213 -6.52 12.73 -16.23
N VAL A 214 -6.09 12.54 -14.96
CA VAL A 214 -5.37 11.34 -14.51
C VAL A 214 -6.35 10.41 -13.81
N ALA A 215 -6.45 10.47 -12.49
CA ALA A 215 -7.41 9.69 -11.71
C ALA A 215 -8.62 10.53 -11.28
N GLY A 216 -8.45 11.83 -11.10
CA GLY A 216 -9.50 12.74 -10.64
C GLY A 216 -10.03 12.41 -9.25
N MET A 217 -9.14 11.89 -8.39
CA MET A 217 -9.51 11.44 -7.05
C MET A 217 -9.88 12.62 -6.15
N SER A 218 -10.97 12.49 -5.39
CA SER A 218 -11.51 13.53 -4.53
C SER A 218 -12.06 12.97 -3.21
N SER A 219 -12.41 13.85 -2.27
CA SER A 219 -13.04 13.47 -1.00
C SER A 219 -14.45 12.85 -1.15
N ARG A 220 -15.04 12.90 -2.33
CA ARG A 220 -16.32 12.26 -2.62
C ARG A 220 -16.19 10.80 -3.02
N ASP A 221 -14.96 10.36 -3.33
CA ASP A 221 -14.71 9.02 -3.79
C ASP A 221 -14.63 7.98 -2.68
N VAL A 222 -15.06 6.78 -3.04
CA VAL A 222 -14.75 5.53 -2.34
C VAL A 222 -13.82 4.73 -3.23
N VAL A 223 -12.58 4.58 -2.80
CA VAL A 223 -11.48 4.08 -3.63
C VAL A 223 -11.10 2.65 -3.24
N LEU A 224 -11.09 1.73 -4.20
CA LEU A 224 -10.68 0.34 -4.05
C LEU A 224 -9.39 0.10 -4.87
N PRO A 225 -8.19 0.14 -4.25
CA PRO A 225 -6.95 -0.23 -4.91
C PRO A 225 -6.80 -1.75 -4.97
N VAL A 226 -7.06 -2.34 -6.14
CA VAL A 226 -6.78 -3.76 -6.39
C VAL A 226 -5.34 -3.96 -6.90
N VAL A 227 -4.64 -2.88 -7.20
CA VAL A 227 -3.18 -2.89 -7.45
C VAL A 227 -2.45 -3.15 -6.14
N PRO A 228 -1.50 -4.12 -6.10
CA PRO A 228 -0.87 -4.52 -4.86
C PRO A 228 -0.01 -3.41 -4.24
N PHE A 229 -0.07 -3.27 -2.91
CA PHE A 229 0.81 -2.38 -2.15
C PHE A 229 2.28 -2.74 -2.33
N PHE A 230 2.58 -4.02 -2.44
CA PHE A 230 3.95 -4.51 -2.66
C PHE A 230 4.49 -4.26 -4.09
N HIS A 231 3.71 -3.66 -4.98
CA HIS A 231 4.15 -3.37 -6.34
C HIS A 231 3.92 -1.89 -6.67
N VAL A 232 5.02 -1.16 -6.87
CA VAL A 232 5.03 0.28 -7.20
C VAL A 232 4.13 1.09 -6.26
N ASN A 233 4.12 0.74 -4.96
CA ASN A 233 3.34 1.39 -3.92
C ASN A 233 1.84 1.56 -4.30
N ALA A 234 1.21 0.51 -4.90
CA ALA A 234 -0.16 0.55 -5.39
C ALA A 234 -0.47 1.81 -6.22
N TRP A 235 0.46 2.19 -7.09
CA TRP A 235 0.36 3.39 -7.94
C TRP A 235 0.14 4.68 -7.15
N GLY A 236 0.70 4.75 -5.94
CA GLY A 236 0.61 5.90 -5.06
C GLY A 236 -0.74 6.11 -4.38
N VAL A 237 -1.70 5.18 -4.55
CA VAL A 237 -3.05 5.31 -3.95
C VAL A 237 -3.03 5.46 -2.43
N PRO A 238 -2.17 4.78 -1.64
CA PRO A 238 -2.08 5.02 -0.20
C PRO A 238 -1.86 6.49 0.17
N TYR A 239 -1.13 7.21 -0.66
CA TYR A 239 -0.83 8.63 -0.46
C TYR A 239 -1.92 9.54 -1.03
N SER A 240 -2.32 9.33 -2.28
CA SER A 240 -3.31 10.17 -2.95
C SER A 240 -4.70 10.09 -2.34
N ALA A 241 -5.12 8.90 -1.87
CA ALA A 241 -6.43 8.74 -1.22
C ALA A 241 -6.53 9.51 0.10
N LEU A 242 -5.49 9.44 0.96
CA LEU A 242 -5.46 10.19 2.19
C LEU A 242 -5.31 11.71 1.93
N MET A 243 -4.50 12.08 0.95
CA MET A 243 -4.35 13.48 0.52
C MET A 243 -5.69 14.08 0.05
N ALA A 244 -6.46 13.33 -0.72
CA ALA A 244 -7.79 13.74 -1.20
C ALA A 244 -8.88 13.69 -0.12
N GLY A 245 -8.69 12.94 0.96
CA GLY A 245 -9.71 12.63 1.94
C GLY A 245 -10.77 11.65 1.40
N ALA A 246 -10.41 10.77 0.48
CA ALA A 246 -11.27 9.71 -0.03
C ALA A 246 -11.47 8.59 1.01
N LYS A 247 -12.63 7.90 0.96
CA LYS A 247 -12.81 6.65 1.69
C LYS A 247 -11.95 5.57 1.01
N LEU A 248 -11.22 4.79 1.79
CA LEU A 248 -10.36 3.73 1.28
C LEU A 248 -10.95 2.37 1.62
N VAL A 249 -11.02 1.47 0.63
CA VAL A 249 -11.48 0.09 0.79
C VAL A 249 -10.35 -0.84 0.35
N LEU A 250 -9.80 -1.61 1.29
CA LEU A 250 -8.63 -2.45 1.07
C LEU A 250 -9.05 -3.92 0.93
N PRO A 251 -8.77 -4.58 -0.22
CA PRO A 251 -9.33 -5.90 -0.54
C PRO A 251 -8.62 -7.06 0.15
N GLY A 252 -7.45 -6.85 0.76
CA GLY A 252 -6.66 -7.89 1.41
C GLY A 252 -6.26 -9.03 0.46
N PRO A 253 -6.22 -10.28 0.97
CA PRO A 253 -5.72 -11.41 0.19
C PRO A 253 -6.63 -11.83 -0.97
N LYS A 254 -7.89 -11.38 -1.00
CA LYS A 254 -8.88 -11.75 -2.04
C LYS A 254 -8.90 -10.80 -3.25
N MET A 255 -7.85 -10.01 -3.44
CA MET A 255 -7.78 -9.02 -4.52
C MET A 255 -7.84 -9.59 -5.96
N GLY A 256 -7.70 -10.89 -6.16
CA GLY A 256 -7.85 -11.55 -7.46
C GLY A 256 -9.21 -12.23 -7.68
N ASP A 257 -10.09 -12.22 -6.69
CA ASP A 257 -11.38 -12.91 -6.72
C ASP A 257 -12.50 -11.96 -7.18
N GLY A 258 -13.10 -12.24 -8.34
CA GLY A 258 -14.13 -11.37 -8.93
C GLY A 258 -15.40 -11.25 -8.09
N GLU A 259 -15.81 -12.33 -7.37
CA GLU A 259 -16.95 -12.30 -6.48
C GLU A 259 -16.68 -11.47 -5.23
N ALA A 260 -15.52 -11.66 -4.60
CA ALA A 260 -15.12 -10.90 -3.43
C ALA A 260 -14.98 -9.40 -3.77
N LEU A 261 -14.38 -9.07 -4.91
CA LEU A 261 -14.26 -7.67 -5.37
C LEU A 261 -15.63 -7.06 -5.65
N TYR A 262 -16.52 -7.79 -6.34
CA TYR A 262 -17.90 -7.33 -6.55
C TYR A 262 -18.59 -7.06 -5.21
N GLY A 263 -18.50 -8.00 -4.28
CA GLY A 263 -19.11 -7.84 -2.95
C GLY A 263 -18.60 -6.62 -2.17
N LEU A 264 -17.31 -6.29 -2.30
CA LEU A 264 -16.73 -5.07 -1.72
C LEU A 264 -17.23 -3.81 -2.44
N MET A 265 -17.24 -3.82 -3.78
CA MET A 265 -17.70 -2.68 -4.57
C MET A 265 -19.17 -2.34 -4.29
N ASP A 266 -20.02 -3.35 -4.21
CA ASP A 266 -21.45 -3.20 -3.97
C ASP A 266 -21.75 -2.75 -2.53
N SER A 267 -21.13 -3.42 -1.53
CA SER A 267 -21.41 -3.15 -0.11
C SER A 267 -20.79 -1.86 0.44
N GLU A 268 -19.73 -1.36 -0.19
CA GLU A 268 -19.02 -0.14 0.24
C GLU A 268 -19.29 1.07 -0.64
N ASP A 269 -20.16 0.94 -1.65
CA ASP A 269 -20.48 1.98 -2.65
C ASP A 269 -19.22 2.51 -3.35
N VAL A 270 -18.35 1.61 -3.82
CA VAL A 270 -17.09 1.98 -4.47
C VAL A 270 -17.35 2.75 -5.75
N THR A 271 -16.82 3.97 -5.84
CA THR A 271 -16.95 4.85 -7.02
C THR A 271 -15.74 4.77 -7.95
N MET A 272 -14.58 4.40 -7.41
CA MET A 272 -13.32 4.35 -8.13
C MET A 272 -12.52 3.10 -7.76
N ALA A 273 -12.00 2.39 -8.77
CA ALA A 273 -11.13 1.24 -8.55
C ALA A 273 -9.91 1.28 -9.45
N LEU A 274 -8.81 0.67 -9.00
CA LEU A 274 -7.57 0.60 -9.76
C LEU A 274 -7.10 -0.86 -9.80
N GLY A 275 -6.78 -1.37 -10.99
CA GLY A 275 -6.39 -2.76 -11.14
C GLY A 275 -5.72 -3.07 -12.47
N VAL A 276 -5.26 -4.31 -12.60
CA VAL A 276 -4.65 -4.82 -13.83
C VAL A 276 -5.70 -5.56 -14.68
N PRO A 277 -5.49 -5.72 -16.02
CA PRO A 277 -6.50 -6.32 -16.90
C PRO A 277 -6.99 -7.71 -16.48
N THR A 278 -6.13 -8.54 -15.89
CA THR A 278 -6.50 -9.89 -15.44
C THR A 278 -7.51 -9.87 -14.30
N VAL A 279 -7.41 -8.91 -13.40
CA VAL A 279 -8.37 -8.71 -12.30
C VAL A 279 -9.72 -8.26 -12.84
N TRP A 280 -9.71 -7.29 -13.77
CA TRP A 280 -10.94 -6.81 -14.39
C TRP A 280 -11.64 -7.87 -15.24
N LEU A 281 -10.88 -8.76 -15.86
CA LEU A 281 -11.45 -9.91 -16.57
C LEU A 281 -12.20 -10.85 -15.61
N ALA A 282 -11.62 -11.16 -14.45
CA ALA A 282 -12.27 -11.99 -13.43
C ALA A 282 -13.56 -11.33 -12.89
N LEU A 283 -13.54 -10.01 -12.68
CA LEU A 283 -14.72 -9.24 -12.25
C LEU A 283 -15.82 -9.26 -13.32
N LEU A 284 -15.48 -9.02 -14.61
CA LEU A 284 -16.44 -9.07 -15.72
C LEU A 284 -17.06 -10.47 -15.88
N GLN A 285 -16.26 -11.52 -15.77
CA GLN A 285 -16.75 -12.91 -15.83
C GLN A 285 -17.74 -13.21 -14.70
N TYR A 286 -17.42 -12.75 -13.48
CA TYR A 286 -18.34 -12.92 -12.35
C TYR A 286 -19.65 -12.15 -12.57
N THR A 287 -19.59 -10.86 -12.93
CA THR A 287 -20.77 -10.03 -13.13
C THR A 287 -21.67 -10.57 -14.24
N GLU A 288 -21.09 -11.06 -15.34
CA GLU A 288 -21.83 -11.67 -16.43
C GLU A 288 -22.53 -12.97 -15.99
N LYS A 289 -21.81 -13.88 -15.32
CA LYS A 289 -22.36 -15.13 -14.80
C LYS A 289 -23.46 -14.92 -13.77
N ALA A 290 -23.29 -13.93 -12.89
CA ALA A 290 -24.22 -13.63 -11.80
C ALA A 290 -25.39 -12.70 -12.22
N GLY A 291 -25.39 -12.18 -13.45
CA GLY A 291 -26.38 -11.19 -13.91
C GLY A 291 -26.32 -9.87 -13.12
N LYS A 292 -25.13 -9.48 -12.68
CA LYS A 292 -24.89 -8.30 -11.84
C LYS A 292 -24.33 -7.13 -12.64
N ARG A 293 -24.47 -5.90 -12.09
CA ARG A 293 -23.91 -4.66 -12.65
C ARG A 293 -23.08 -3.94 -11.59
N LEU A 294 -22.15 -3.11 -12.04
CA LEU A 294 -21.32 -2.25 -11.20
C LEU A 294 -21.96 -0.85 -11.10
N ASP A 295 -23.11 -0.78 -10.45
CA ASP A 295 -23.98 0.42 -10.51
C ASP A 295 -23.40 1.65 -9.78
N LYS A 296 -22.45 1.45 -8.86
CA LYS A 296 -21.81 2.53 -8.10
C LYS A 296 -20.45 2.93 -8.64
N LEU A 297 -19.79 2.01 -9.35
CA LEU A 297 -18.47 2.27 -9.92
C LEU A 297 -18.60 3.26 -11.10
N GLU A 298 -18.01 4.43 -10.94
CA GLU A 298 -18.06 5.49 -11.97
C GLU A 298 -16.89 5.36 -12.93
N ARG A 299 -15.70 5.08 -12.41
CA ARG A 299 -14.46 4.99 -13.20
C ARG A 299 -13.45 4.00 -12.62
N SER A 300 -12.61 3.50 -13.49
CA SER A 300 -11.52 2.62 -13.10
C SER A 300 -10.25 2.96 -13.87
N LEU A 301 -9.10 2.93 -13.17
CA LEU A 301 -7.79 2.97 -13.80
C LEU A 301 -7.31 1.54 -14.04
N VAL A 302 -6.76 1.31 -15.22
CA VAL A 302 -6.19 0.03 -15.62
C VAL A 302 -4.81 0.25 -16.24
N GLY A 303 -3.84 -0.56 -15.81
CA GLY A 303 -2.45 -0.44 -16.27
C GLY A 303 -1.66 -1.71 -16.01
N GLY A 304 -0.34 -1.63 -16.13
CA GLY A 304 0.58 -2.75 -15.95
C GLY A 304 0.65 -3.71 -17.14
N ALA A 305 -0.34 -3.67 -18.05
CA ALA A 305 -0.36 -4.37 -19.32
C ALA A 305 -1.31 -3.66 -20.31
N ALA A 306 -1.21 -4.01 -21.60
CA ALA A 306 -2.13 -3.49 -22.62
C ALA A 306 -3.56 -3.95 -22.32
N VAL A 307 -4.51 -3.01 -22.41
CA VAL A 307 -5.93 -3.28 -22.15
C VAL A 307 -6.63 -3.65 -23.45
N PRO A 308 -7.28 -4.81 -23.53
CA PRO A 308 -8.07 -5.16 -24.70
C PRO A 308 -9.22 -4.15 -24.93
N ARG A 309 -9.39 -3.69 -26.17
CA ARG A 309 -10.49 -2.77 -26.53
C ARG A 309 -11.86 -3.32 -26.09
N ALA A 310 -12.10 -4.61 -26.27
CA ALA A 310 -13.33 -5.28 -25.84
C ALA A 310 -13.61 -5.15 -24.33
N MET A 311 -12.55 -5.06 -23.49
CA MET A 311 -12.72 -4.82 -22.06
C MET A 311 -13.20 -3.41 -21.78
N ILE A 312 -12.64 -2.41 -22.46
CA ILE A 312 -13.06 -0.99 -22.33
C ILE A 312 -14.52 -0.86 -22.75
N GLU A 313 -14.90 -1.47 -23.88
CA GLU A 313 -16.28 -1.48 -24.37
C GLU A 313 -17.23 -2.21 -23.42
N ALA A 314 -16.82 -3.34 -22.83
CA ALA A 314 -17.64 -4.08 -21.86
C ALA A 314 -17.92 -3.26 -20.58
N PHE A 315 -16.92 -2.59 -20.01
CA PHE A 315 -17.12 -1.69 -18.87
C PHE A 315 -18.08 -0.54 -19.19
N ARG A 316 -17.88 0.12 -20.33
CA ARG A 316 -18.74 1.23 -20.79
C ARG A 316 -20.18 0.76 -21.08
N ASP A 317 -20.35 -0.25 -21.93
CA ASP A 317 -21.64 -0.61 -22.50
C ASP A 317 -22.50 -1.44 -21.55
N LYS A 318 -21.88 -2.35 -20.75
CA LYS A 318 -22.60 -3.19 -19.80
C LYS A 318 -22.79 -2.53 -18.42
N HIS A 319 -21.82 -1.73 -17.98
CA HIS A 319 -21.77 -1.21 -16.61
C HIS A 319 -21.87 0.32 -16.53
N GLY A 320 -21.62 1.06 -17.62
CA GLY A 320 -21.57 2.52 -17.62
C GLY A 320 -20.31 3.11 -16.95
N VAL A 321 -19.27 2.30 -16.82
CA VAL A 321 -18.01 2.64 -16.14
C VAL A 321 -16.98 3.18 -17.14
N GLU A 322 -16.38 4.31 -16.82
CA GLU A 322 -15.24 4.85 -17.57
C GLU A 322 -13.97 4.08 -17.20
N LEU A 323 -13.41 3.33 -18.17
CA LEU A 323 -12.15 2.61 -17.99
C LEU A 323 -11.00 3.41 -18.62
N ARG A 324 -10.13 3.97 -17.78
CA ARG A 324 -8.95 4.76 -18.20
C ARG A 324 -7.71 3.88 -18.20
N GLN A 325 -7.03 3.80 -19.34
CA GLN A 325 -5.73 3.11 -19.41
C GLN A 325 -4.61 4.07 -19.03
N GLY A 326 -3.83 3.71 -18.00
CA GLY A 326 -2.59 4.37 -17.65
C GLY A 326 -1.37 3.59 -18.15
N TRP A 327 -0.30 4.31 -18.47
CA TRP A 327 1.04 3.77 -18.67
C TRP A 327 1.94 4.24 -17.52
N GLY A 328 2.87 3.37 -17.14
CA GLY A 328 3.86 3.71 -16.12
C GLY A 328 4.82 2.55 -15.88
N MET A 329 5.84 2.82 -15.11
CA MET A 329 6.85 1.85 -14.69
C MET A 329 7.35 2.19 -13.28
N THR A 330 8.04 1.26 -12.63
CA THR A 330 8.54 1.48 -11.27
C THR A 330 9.41 2.74 -11.17
N GLU A 331 10.20 3.02 -12.19
CA GLU A 331 11.11 4.17 -12.27
C GLU A 331 10.42 5.52 -12.52
N THR A 332 9.11 5.54 -12.78
CA THR A 332 8.32 6.78 -12.98
C THR A 332 7.34 7.09 -11.84
N SER A 333 7.36 6.37 -10.73
CA SER A 333 6.63 6.56 -9.47
C SER A 333 5.11 6.22 -9.41
N PRO A 334 4.41 5.49 -10.26
CA PRO A 334 4.71 4.84 -11.53
C PRO A 334 4.23 5.61 -12.77
N ILE A 335 3.34 6.61 -12.64
CA ILE A 335 2.69 7.25 -13.79
C ILE A 335 3.72 8.07 -14.57
N GLY A 336 3.88 7.73 -15.86
CA GLY A 336 4.75 8.42 -16.81
C GLY A 336 3.99 9.21 -17.87
#